data_a2baafaee5f8784cb824fcdfd22eb200
#
_entry.id   a2baafaee5f8784cb824fcdfd22eb200
#
_cell.length_a   1.000
_cell.length_b   1.000
_cell.length_c   1.000
_cell.angle_alpha   90.00
_cell.angle_beta   90.00
_cell.angle_gamma   90.00
#
_symmetry.space_group_name_H-M   'P 1'
#
loop_
_entity.id
_entity.type
_entity.pdbx_description
1 polymer ?
#
loop_
_entity_poly.entity_id
_entity_poly.type
_entity_poly.pdbx_seq_one_letter_code
_entity_poly.pdbx_strand_id
1 'polypeptide(L)'
;MDAITLAQELKDLFGQRPEVRSVSLYGSIVKGTADPYSDIDIKLDVSGYDNGRFLLSVPQVLAEKYKVLFSDYAPSLAPEQYVVSCALSEENPFLIVDVNCAAEPHVASVAKADLMNDPVVHVLKLWVANMKHFIRGQECYRDICKMHRKSVGDALPEGQELVMLQQTLLWLEKHVPEKLNGYVRSCRRVLEEYDG
;
A
#
# COMPACT_ATOMS: atom_id res chain seq x y z
N MET A 1 10.58 -8.24 -10.91
CA MET A 1 10.05 -7.24 -11.88
C MET A 1 10.61 -5.89 -11.45
N ASP A 2 11.15 -5.11 -12.39
CA ASP A 2 11.66 -3.77 -12.11
C ASP A 2 10.49 -2.78 -11.93
N ALA A 3 10.57 -1.92 -10.90
CA ALA A 3 9.49 -1.00 -10.54
C ALA A 3 9.16 0.02 -11.65
N ILE A 4 10.18 0.46 -12.41
CA ILE A 4 10.00 1.45 -13.50
C ILE A 4 9.23 0.81 -14.65
N THR A 5 9.63 -0.40 -15.05
CA THR A 5 8.94 -1.18 -16.10
C THR A 5 7.48 -1.46 -15.68
N LEU A 6 7.28 -1.90 -14.43
CA LEU A 6 5.93 -2.13 -13.91
C LEU A 6 5.09 -0.85 -13.91
N ALA A 7 5.66 0.29 -13.48
CA ALA A 7 4.94 1.57 -13.48
C ALA A 7 4.46 1.96 -14.89
N GLN A 8 5.29 1.74 -15.92
CA GLN A 8 4.89 2.00 -17.31
C GLN A 8 3.80 1.04 -17.79
N GLU A 9 3.90 -0.25 -17.48
CA GLU A 9 2.88 -1.23 -17.82
C GLU A 9 1.53 -0.93 -17.14
N LEU A 10 1.57 -0.47 -15.89
CA LEU A 10 0.37 -0.06 -15.15
C LEU A 10 -0.26 1.20 -15.75
N LYS A 11 0.58 2.16 -16.18
CA LYS A 11 0.11 3.35 -16.88
C LYS A 11 -0.64 2.97 -18.15
N ASP A 12 -0.12 2.02 -18.93
CA ASP A 12 -0.76 1.55 -20.16
C ASP A 12 -2.04 0.76 -19.86
N LEU A 13 -2.04 -0.08 -18.81
CA LEU A 13 -3.21 -0.84 -18.38
C LEU A 13 -4.38 0.06 -17.99
N PHE A 14 -4.13 1.07 -17.16
CA PHE A 14 -5.16 2.01 -16.75
C PHE A 14 -5.55 2.97 -17.87
N GLY A 15 -4.61 3.37 -18.73
CA GLY A 15 -4.87 4.25 -19.88
C GLY A 15 -5.80 3.66 -20.94
N GLN A 16 -5.98 2.32 -20.94
CA GLN A 16 -6.93 1.63 -21.83
C GLN A 16 -8.36 1.61 -21.28
N ARG A 17 -8.60 2.09 -20.07
CA ARG A 17 -9.94 2.08 -19.46
C ARG A 17 -10.76 3.27 -19.95
N PRO A 18 -12.01 3.04 -20.40
CA PRO A 18 -12.87 4.12 -20.90
C PRO A 18 -13.24 5.14 -19.82
N GLU A 19 -13.18 4.74 -18.53
CA GLU A 19 -13.42 5.61 -17.38
C GLU A 19 -12.25 6.54 -17.07
N VAL A 20 -11.04 6.24 -17.57
CA VAL A 20 -9.81 6.95 -17.24
C VAL A 20 -9.48 7.96 -18.33
N ARG A 21 -9.50 9.24 -18.00
CA ARG A 21 -9.13 10.33 -18.91
C ARG A 21 -7.62 10.49 -19.06
N SER A 22 -6.90 10.32 -17.95
CA SER A 22 -5.46 10.39 -17.95
C SER A 22 -4.85 9.60 -16.79
N VAL A 23 -3.61 9.15 -16.97
CA VAL A 23 -2.80 8.45 -15.98
C VAL A 23 -1.52 9.23 -15.76
N SER A 24 -1.23 9.56 -14.51
CA SER A 24 0.00 10.25 -14.13
C SER A 24 0.75 9.43 -13.08
N LEU A 25 2.04 9.22 -13.30
CA LEU A 25 2.94 8.74 -12.24
C LEU A 25 3.42 9.92 -11.41
N TYR A 26 3.68 9.70 -10.12
CA TYR A 26 4.27 10.71 -9.23
C TYR A 26 5.22 10.04 -8.23
N GLY A 27 5.60 10.72 -7.17
CA GLY A 27 6.50 10.15 -6.14
C GLY A 27 7.94 9.97 -6.57
N SER A 28 8.60 8.97 -6.01
CA SER A 28 10.05 8.73 -6.15
C SER A 28 10.48 8.32 -7.56
N ILE A 29 9.66 7.54 -8.27
CA ILE A 29 9.96 7.09 -9.63
C ILE A 29 10.09 8.28 -10.58
N VAL A 30 9.16 9.22 -10.53
CA VAL A 30 9.18 10.41 -11.41
C VAL A 30 10.29 11.38 -11.04
N LYS A 31 10.63 11.46 -9.74
CA LYS A 31 11.74 12.30 -9.25
C LYS A 31 13.12 11.71 -9.52
N GLY A 32 13.21 10.46 -10.00
CA GLY A 32 14.49 9.76 -10.17
C GLY A 32 15.21 9.43 -8.85
N THR A 33 14.46 9.36 -7.75
CA THR A 33 14.96 9.05 -6.40
C THR A 33 14.46 7.70 -5.89
N ALA A 34 13.92 6.87 -6.78
CA ALA A 34 13.45 5.54 -6.43
C ALA A 34 14.60 4.65 -5.94
N ASP A 35 14.33 3.91 -4.87
CA ASP A 35 15.22 2.93 -4.25
C ASP A 35 14.51 1.56 -4.16
N PRO A 36 15.15 0.48 -3.68
CA PRO A 36 14.53 -0.84 -3.56
C PRO A 36 13.29 -0.89 -2.66
N TYR A 37 13.07 0.12 -1.84
CA TYR A 37 11.93 0.24 -0.90
C TYR A 37 10.81 1.14 -1.45
N SER A 38 10.95 1.64 -2.67
CA SER A 38 9.98 2.57 -3.27
C SER A 38 8.74 1.86 -3.76
N ASP A 39 7.59 2.45 -3.48
CA ASP A 39 6.28 2.15 -4.04
C ASP A 39 6.10 2.77 -5.42
N ILE A 40 5.04 2.40 -6.09
CA ILE A 40 4.60 2.98 -7.37
C ILE A 40 3.38 3.83 -7.10
N ASP A 41 3.51 5.13 -7.27
CA ASP A 41 2.45 6.10 -7.06
C ASP A 41 1.77 6.45 -8.39
N ILE A 42 0.46 6.17 -8.51
CA ILE A 42 -0.35 6.42 -9.71
C ILE A 42 -1.52 7.33 -9.36
N LYS A 43 -1.72 8.39 -10.14
CA LYS A 43 -2.93 9.19 -10.09
C LYS A 43 -3.73 8.97 -11.38
N LEU A 44 -4.98 8.58 -11.23
CA LEU A 44 -5.96 8.41 -12.30
C LEU A 44 -6.94 9.57 -12.28
N ASP A 45 -7.08 10.26 -13.41
CA ASP A 45 -8.18 11.18 -13.63
C ASP A 45 -9.37 10.39 -14.20
N VAL A 46 -10.41 10.26 -13.39
CA VAL A 46 -11.66 9.58 -13.73
C VAL A 46 -12.82 10.58 -13.82
N SER A 47 -12.54 11.83 -14.14
CA SER A 47 -13.53 12.90 -14.28
C SER A 47 -14.63 12.54 -15.27
N GLY A 48 -15.88 12.68 -14.83
CA GLY A 48 -17.06 12.21 -15.56
C GLY A 48 -17.56 10.83 -15.10
N TYR A 49 -16.81 10.17 -14.23
CA TYR A 49 -17.19 8.91 -13.57
C TYR A 49 -17.18 9.08 -12.05
N ASP A 50 -17.72 8.07 -11.37
CA ASP A 50 -17.68 7.96 -9.91
C ASP A 50 -16.31 7.43 -9.46
N ASN A 51 -15.52 8.29 -8.83
CA ASN A 51 -14.16 7.93 -8.38
C ASN A 51 -14.16 6.91 -7.23
N GLY A 52 -15.20 6.88 -6.38
CA GLY A 52 -15.34 5.87 -5.35
C GLY A 52 -15.62 4.48 -5.95
N ARG A 53 -16.51 4.40 -6.93
CA ARG A 53 -16.80 3.16 -7.67
C ARG A 53 -15.59 2.67 -8.45
N PHE A 54 -14.90 3.58 -9.14
CA PHE A 54 -13.70 3.19 -9.89
C PHE A 54 -12.62 2.68 -8.95
N LEU A 55 -12.43 3.31 -7.78
CA LEU A 55 -11.48 2.84 -6.77
C LEU A 55 -11.73 1.36 -6.40
N LEU A 56 -12.99 0.98 -6.18
CA LEU A 56 -13.35 -0.41 -5.84
C LEU A 56 -13.03 -1.41 -6.97
N SER A 57 -12.97 -0.95 -8.22
CA SER A 57 -12.61 -1.80 -9.36
C SER A 57 -11.10 -1.96 -9.57
N VAL A 58 -10.27 -1.10 -8.97
CA VAL A 58 -8.81 -1.09 -9.17
C VAL A 58 -8.18 -2.46 -8.91
N PRO A 59 -8.46 -3.18 -7.80
CA PRO A 59 -7.88 -4.51 -7.59
C PRO A 59 -8.24 -5.52 -8.68
N GLN A 60 -9.47 -5.46 -9.23
CA GLN A 60 -9.91 -6.32 -10.33
C GLN A 60 -9.21 -5.96 -11.63
N VAL A 61 -9.06 -4.66 -11.93
CA VAL A 61 -8.31 -4.20 -13.11
C VAL A 61 -6.87 -4.68 -13.05
N LEU A 62 -6.22 -4.58 -11.90
CA LEU A 62 -4.87 -5.11 -11.71
C LEU A 62 -4.82 -6.63 -11.86
N ALA A 63 -5.84 -7.35 -11.37
CA ALA A 63 -5.93 -8.80 -11.42
C ALA A 63 -6.06 -9.37 -12.85
N GLU A 64 -6.37 -8.55 -13.85
CA GLU A 64 -6.37 -8.98 -15.26
C GLU A 64 -4.95 -9.33 -15.76
N LYS A 65 -3.92 -8.72 -15.18
CA LYS A 65 -2.53 -8.90 -15.64
C LYS A 65 -1.59 -9.39 -14.53
N TYR A 66 -1.92 -9.11 -13.26
CA TYR A 66 -1.04 -9.37 -12.12
C TYR A 66 -1.76 -10.15 -11.03
N LYS A 67 -1.00 -10.92 -10.23
CA LYS A 67 -1.51 -11.51 -8.99
C LYS A 67 -1.62 -10.43 -7.92
N VAL A 68 -2.84 -9.97 -7.62
CA VAL A 68 -3.08 -9.07 -6.49
C VAL A 68 -3.11 -9.90 -5.19
N LEU A 69 -2.13 -9.68 -4.34
CA LEU A 69 -2.00 -10.41 -3.06
C LEU A 69 -2.99 -9.89 -2.02
N PHE A 70 -3.05 -8.57 -1.91
CA PHE A 70 -4.03 -7.87 -1.09
C PHE A 70 -4.23 -6.43 -1.59
N SER A 71 -5.31 -5.81 -1.12
CA SER A 71 -5.58 -4.38 -1.28
C SER A 71 -5.97 -3.77 0.07
N ASP A 72 -5.63 -2.51 0.28
CA ASP A 72 -5.96 -1.74 1.49
C ASP A 72 -6.35 -0.32 1.11
N TYR A 73 -7.56 0.10 1.49
CA TYR A 73 -8.09 1.44 1.21
C TYR A 73 -7.61 2.45 2.25
N ALA A 74 -7.54 3.73 1.88
CA ALA A 74 -7.13 4.83 2.75
C ALA A 74 -8.29 5.76 3.11
N PRO A 75 -9.26 5.34 3.97
CA PRO A 75 -10.45 6.12 4.29
C PRO A 75 -10.16 7.38 5.12
N SER A 76 -8.99 7.46 5.76
CA SER A 76 -8.59 8.60 6.61
C SER A 76 -8.02 9.80 5.84
N LEU A 77 -7.81 9.68 4.53
CA LEU A 77 -7.34 10.80 3.70
C LEU A 77 -8.45 11.85 3.50
N ALA A 78 -8.08 13.01 2.94
CA ALA A 78 -9.03 14.08 2.63
C ALA A 78 -10.24 13.57 1.82
N PRO A 79 -11.43 14.16 1.97
CA PRO A 79 -12.68 13.63 1.40
C PRO A 79 -12.62 13.32 -0.10
N GLU A 80 -11.90 14.12 -0.87
CA GLU A 80 -11.73 13.98 -2.31
C GLU A 80 -10.65 12.98 -2.72
N GLN A 81 -9.82 12.51 -1.80
CA GLN A 81 -8.74 11.57 -2.06
C GLN A 81 -9.20 10.13 -1.88
N TYR A 82 -9.40 9.42 -2.97
CA TYR A 82 -9.76 8.00 -3.02
C TYR A 82 -8.54 7.19 -3.43
N VAL A 83 -7.88 6.57 -2.43
CA VAL A 83 -6.63 5.82 -2.62
C VAL A 83 -6.79 4.38 -2.17
N VAL A 84 -6.24 3.47 -2.97
CA VAL A 84 -6.06 2.06 -2.64
C VAL A 84 -4.60 1.65 -2.86
N SER A 85 -4.04 0.94 -1.89
CA SER A 85 -2.73 0.30 -1.96
C SER A 85 -2.90 -1.16 -2.36
N CYS A 86 -2.18 -1.64 -3.38
CA CYS A 86 -2.23 -3.02 -3.83
C CYS A 86 -0.83 -3.65 -3.81
N ALA A 87 -0.67 -4.81 -3.20
CA ALA A 87 0.57 -5.59 -3.22
C ALA A 87 0.56 -6.57 -4.40
N LEU A 88 1.59 -6.53 -5.24
CA LEU A 88 1.70 -7.33 -6.45
C LEU A 88 2.89 -8.32 -6.44
N SER A 89 3.79 -8.25 -5.46
CA SER A 89 4.97 -9.09 -5.38
C SER A 89 5.09 -9.80 -4.03
N GLU A 90 5.28 -11.11 -4.04
CA GLU A 90 5.64 -11.87 -2.84
C GLU A 90 7.13 -11.72 -2.49
N GLU A 91 7.99 -11.42 -3.47
CA GLU A 91 9.44 -11.37 -3.28
C GLU A 91 9.91 -10.04 -2.70
N ASN A 92 9.32 -8.94 -3.16
CA ASN A 92 9.59 -7.60 -2.67
C ASN A 92 8.35 -7.03 -1.97
N PRO A 93 8.30 -7.04 -0.63
CA PRO A 93 7.15 -6.54 0.11
C PRO A 93 6.94 -5.03 -0.02
N PHE A 94 7.95 -4.28 -0.44
CA PHE A 94 7.85 -2.84 -0.64
C PHE A 94 7.27 -2.45 -2.00
N LEU A 95 7.15 -3.40 -2.93
CA LEU A 95 6.54 -3.15 -4.24
C LEU A 95 5.01 -3.07 -4.11
N ILE A 96 4.56 -1.96 -3.56
CA ILE A 96 3.16 -1.58 -3.41
C ILE A 96 2.80 -0.62 -4.53
N VAL A 97 1.61 -0.75 -5.07
CA VAL A 97 1.03 0.19 -6.04
C VAL A 97 -0.05 1.00 -5.34
N ASP A 98 0.22 2.28 -5.16
CA ASP A 98 -0.73 3.25 -4.59
C ASP A 98 -1.48 3.95 -5.74
N VAL A 99 -2.77 3.66 -5.86
CA VAL A 99 -3.63 4.23 -6.92
C VAL A 99 -4.57 5.26 -6.31
N ASN A 100 -4.41 6.52 -6.72
CA ASN A 100 -5.29 7.62 -6.35
C ASN A 100 -6.27 7.92 -7.49
N CYS A 101 -7.56 7.68 -7.26
CA CYS A 101 -8.63 7.99 -8.19
C CYS A 101 -9.20 9.38 -7.90
N ALA A 102 -8.96 10.34 -8.78
CA ALA A 102 -9.44 11.71 -8.68
C ALA A 102 -10.47 12.01 -9.78
N ALA A 103 -11.45 12.84 -9.46
CA ALA A 103 -12.45 13.33 -10.42
C ALA A 103 -12.75 14.81 -10.18
N GLU A 104 -12.93 15.55 -11.27
CA GLU A 104 -13.45 16.92 -11.26
C GLU A 104 -14.67 17.05 -12.19
N PRO A 105 -15.86 17.46 -11.65
CA PRO A 105 -16.14 17.60 -10.22
C PRO A 105 -16.03 16.27 -9.49
N HIS A 106 -15.73 16.32 -8.17
CA HIS A 106 -15.67 15.13 -7.34
C HIS A 106 -17.04 14.44 -7.27
N VAL A 107 -17.10 13.17 -7.66
CA VAL A 107 -18.29 12.32 -7.62
C VAL A 107 -17.93 11.01 -6.95
N ALA A 108 -18.55 10.71 -5.81
CA ALA A 108 -18.39 9.46 -5.12
C ALA A 108 -19.71 8.99 -4.52
N SER A 109 -20.31 7.96 -5.09
CA SER A 109 -21.49 7.28 -4.55
C SER A 109 -21.13 6.30 -3.41
N VAL A 110 -19.85 5.94 -3.29
CA VAL A 110 -19.33 5.11 -2.22
C VAL A 110 -18.73 6.04 -1.16
N ALA A 111 -19.35 6.08 0.03
CA ALA A 111 -18.80 6.84 1.13
C ALA A 111 -17.49 6.20 1.64
N LYS A 112 -16.54 7.02 2.06
CA LYS A 112 -15.27 6.51 2.63
C LYS A 112 -15.48 5.62 3.85
N ALA A 113 -16.52 5.87 4.63
CA ALA A 113 -16.89 5.03 5.76
C ALA A 113 -17.29 3.60 5.36
N ASP A 114 -17.68 3.41 4.10
CA ASP A 114 -18.05 2.09 3.54
C ASP A 114 -16.85 1.35 2.93
N LEU A 115 -15.69 2.00 2.86
CA LEU A 115 -14.43 1.38 2.41
C LEU A 115 -13.87 0.53 3.56
N MET A 116 -14.23 -0.74 3.56
CA MET A 116 -13.81 -1.67 4.61
C MET A 116 -12.49 -2.35 4.26
N ASN A 117 -11.56 -2.32 5.20
CA ASN A 117 -10.31 -3.08 5.13
C ASN A 117 -10.40 -4.31 6.03
N ASP A 118 -9.75 -5.40 5.63
CA ASP A 118 -9.44 -6.49 6.55
C ASP A 118 -8.46 -5.96 7.62
N PRO A 119 -8.77 -6.08 8.92
CA PRO A 119 -7.93 -5.50 9.97
C PRO A 119 -6.50 -6.05 9.99
N VAL A 120 -6.30 -7.34 9.68
CA VAL A 120 -4.99 -7.98 9.67
C VAL A 120 -4.18 -7.51 8.46
N VAL A 121 -4.82 -7.44 7.27
CA VAL A 121 -4.22 -6.92 6.05
C VAL A 121 -3.84 -5.45 6.21
N HIS A 122 -4.68 -4.66 6.88
CA HIS A 122 -4.37 -3.27 7.19
C HIS A 122 -3.11 -3.14 8.06
N VAL A 123 -2.98 -3.97 9.10
CA VAL A 123 -1.75 -4.00 9.93
C VAL A 123 -0.54 -4.42 9.10
N LEU A 124 -0.68 -5.40 8.20
CA LEU A 124 0.40 -5.82 7.30
C LEU A 124 0.87 -4.67 6.39
N LYS A 125 -0.06 -3.95 5.78
CA LYS A 125 0.26 -2.76 4.97
C LYS A 125 0.96 -1.68 5.78
N LEU A 126 0.48 -1.41 7.02
CA LEU A 126 1.13 -0.46 7.92
C LEU A 126 2.53 -0.91 8.31
N TRP A 127 2.74 -2.22 8.53
CA TRP A 127 4.06 -2.77 8.84
C TRP A 127 5.06 -2.49 7.72
N VAL A 128 4.68 -2.77 6.47
CA VAL A 128 5.53 -2.50 5.29
C VAL A 128 5.88 -1.02 5.18
N ALA A 129 4.90 -0.13 5.34
CA ALA A 129 5.13 1.32 5.27
C ALA A 129 6.08 1.80 6.39
N ASN A 130 5.86 1.33 7.63
CA ASN A 130 6.69 1.71 8.77
C ASN A 130 8.11 1.13 8.68
N MET A 131 8.26 -0.13 8.24
CA MET A 131 9.57 -0.73 8.02
C MET A 131 10.37 0.03 6.97
N LYS A 132 9.73 0.45 5.86
CA LYS A 132 10.33 1.32 4.85
C LYS A 132 10.87 2.62 5.45
N HIS A 133 10.08 3.30 6.28
CA HIS A 133 10.49 4.55 6.93
C HIS A 133 11.62 4.31 7.91
N PHE A 134 11.54 3.23 8.68
CA PHE A 134 12.56 2.85 9.66
C PHE A 134 13.91 2.57 9.00
N ILE A 135 13.95 1.77 7.93
CA ILE A 135 15.18 1.48 7.15
C ILE A 135 15.82 2.76 6.61
N ARG A 136 15.01 3.74 6.20
CA ARG A 136 15.48 5.03 5.70
C ARG A 136 15.92 6.02 6.80
N GLY A 137 15.86 5.64 8.07
CA GLY A 137 16.16 6.52 9.20
C GLY A 137 15.19 7.70 9.35
N GLN A 138 13.96 7.57 8.83
CA GLN A 138 12.92 8.58 8.94
C GLN A 138 12.20 8.47 10.29
N GLU A 139 11.71 9.59 10.81
CA GLU A 139 10.88 9.56 12.01
C GLU A 139 9.58 8.75 11.74
N CYS A 140 9.40 7.66 12.48
CA CYS A 140 8.27 6.77 12.31
C CYS A 140 7.70 6.23 13.63
N TYR A 141 8.26 6.65 14.78
CA TYR A 141 7.87 6.15 16.09
C TYR A 141 6.35 6.22 16.34
N ARG A 142 5.73 7.37 16.06
CA ARG A 142 4.28 7.55 16.29
C ARG A 142 3.42 6.60 15.47
N ASP A 143 3.81 6.35 14.22
CA ASP A 143 3.05 5.49 13.31
C ASP A 143 3.28 4.00 13.64
N ILE A 144 4.49 3.63 14.05
CA ILE A 144 4.79 2.31 14.61
C ILE A 144 3.96 2.07 15.87
N CYS A 145 3.88 3.04 16.80
CA CYS A 145 3.02 2.93 17.99
C CYS A 145 1.54 2.69 17.64
N LYS A 146 1.00 3.42 16.65
CA LYS A 146 -0.40 3.24 16.21
C LYS A 146 -0.62 1.83 15.64
N MET A 147 0.31 1.35 14.83
CA MET A 147 0.26 0.00 14.24
C MET A 147 0.36 -1.07 15.35
N HIS A 148 1.33 -0.95 16.25
CA HIS A 148 1.54 -1.89 17.35
C HIS A 148 0.31 -2.02 18.26
N ARG A 149 -0.38 -0.90 18.57
CA ARG A 149 -1.63 -0.91 19.34
C ARG A 149 -2.78 -1.62 18.62
N LYS A 150 -2.78 -1.64 17.29
CA LYS A 150 -3.82 -2.36 16.52
C LYS A 150 -3.62 -3.87 16.48
N SER A 151 -2.44 -4.36 16.83
CA SER A 151 -2.06 -5.77 16.71
C SER A 151 -1.67 -6.42 18.03
N VAL A 152 -0.64 -5.90 18.69
CA VAL A 152 -0.01 -6.55 19.84
C VAL A 152 -0.53 -5.98 21.17
N GLY A 153 -0.64 -4.66 21.29
CA GLY A 153 -1.04 -3.99 22.51
C GLY A 153 -0.32 -2.66 22.74
N ASP A 154 -0.04 -2.32 23.99
CA ASP A 154 0.56 -1.03 24.35
C ASP A 154 1.90 -0.79 23.64
N ALA A 155 2.12 0.46 23.25
CA ALA A 155 3.36 0.86 22.61
C ALA A 155 4.53 0.87 23.60
N LEU A 156 5.71 0.51 23.11
CA LEU A 156 6.96 0.60 23.85
C LEU A 156 7.51 2.03 23.80
N PRO A 157 8.46 2.39 24.70
CA PRO A 157 9.14 3.69 24.67
C PRO A 157 9.85 3.96 23.33
N GLU A 158 10.10 5.24 23.06
CA GLU A 158 10.92 5.68 21.92
C GLU A 158 12.32 5.04 22.00
N GLY A 159 12.87 4.69 20.82
CA GLY A 159 14.10 3.90 20.70
C GLY A 159 13.88 2.39 20.68
N GLN A 160 12.62 1.92 20.76
CA GLN A 160 12.27 0.50 20.65
C GLN A 160 11.40 0.18 19.41
N GLU A 161 11.54 0.98 18.37
CA GLU A 161 10.79 0.84 17.13
C GLU A 161 11.02 -0.54 16.48
N LEU A 162 12.26 -1.01 16.43
CA LEU A 162 12.60 -2.32 15.89
C LEU A 162 11.91 -3.44 16.67
N VAL A 163 11.89 -3.36 18.00
CA VAL A 163 11.20 -4.36 18.83
C VAL A 163 9.70 -4.39 18.54
N MET A 164 9.06 -3.23 18.38
CA MET A 164 7.65 -3.15 18.01
C MET A 164 7.39 -3.71 16.61
N LEU A 165 8.27 -3.47 15.65
CA LEU A 165 8.21 -4.05 14.31
C LEU A 165 8.35 -5.59 14.36
N GLN A 166 9.29 -6.12 15.13
CA GLN A 166 9.48 -7.56 15.35
C GLN A 166 8.23 -8.20 15.99
N GLN A 167 7.70 -7.61 17.04
CA GLN A 167 6.50 -8.13 17.73
C GLN A 167 5.27 -8.10 16.82
N THR A 168 5.08 -7.02 16.05
CA THR A 168 3.98 -6.92 15.09
C THR A 168 4.10 -7.96 13.99
N LEU A 169 5.32 -8.22 13.48
CA LEU A 169 5.54 -9.26 12.47
C LEU A 169 5.24 -10.67 13.01
N LEU A 170 5.66 -10.98 14.24
CA LEU A 170 5.32 -12.23 14.93
C LEU A 170 3.79 -12.42 15.10
N TRP A 171 3.08 -11.31 15.35
CA TRP A 171 1.63 -11.32 15.40
C TRP A 171 1.03 -11.58 14.00
N LEU A 172 1.53 -10.90 12.96
CA LEU A 172 1.10 -11.09 11.57
C LEU A 172 1.27 -12.54 11.09
N GLU A 173 2.39 -13.19 11.39
CA GLU A 173 2.65 -14.60 11.05
C GLU A 173 1.58 -15.58 11.56
N LYS A 174 0.90 -15.21 12.65
CA LYS A 174 -0.15 -16.03 13.26
C LYS A 174 -1.57 -15.69 12.79
N HIS A 175 -1.76 -14.51 12.20
CA HIS A 175 -3.10 -13.99 11.93
C HIS A 175 -3.40 -13.75 10.46
N VAL A 176 -2.38 -13.66 9.58
CA VAL A 176 -2.63 -13.46 8.15
C VAL A 176 -3.30 -14.69 7.53
N PRO A 177 -4.16 -14.48 6.52
CA PRO A 177 -4.66 -15.59 5.71
C PRO A 177 -3.51 -16.38 5.06
N GLU A 178 -3.66 -17.69 4.93
CA GLU A 178 -2.63 -18.62 4.40
C GLU A 178 -2.03 -18.15 3.06
N LYS A 179 -2.86 -17.56 2.19
CA LYS A 179 -2.43 -17.01 0.89
C LYS A 179 -1.37 -15.90 1.00
N LEU A 180 -1.20 -15.27 2.17
CA LEU A 180 -0.23 -14.20 2.45
C LEU A 180 1.03 -14.69 3.17
N ASN A 181 1.13 -15.98 3.51
CA ASN A 181 2.30 -16.52 4.22
C ASN A 181 3.61 -16.31 3.42
N GLY A 182 3.57 -16.38 2.10
CA GLY A 182 4.72 -16.07 1.24
C GLY A 182 5.20 -14.63 1.40
N TYR A 183 4.27 -13.71 1.37
CA TYR A 183 4.53 -12.29 1.54
C TYR A 183 5.11 -11.96 2.92
N VAL A 184 4.53 -12.52 3.99
CA VAL A 184 5.01 -12.30 5.37
C VAL A 184 6.40 -12.91 5.59
N ARG A 185 6.73 -14.06 4.96
CA ARG A 185 8.10 -14.58 4.96
C ARG A 185 9.10 -13.64 4.31
N SER A 186 8.70 -12.91 3.27
CA SER A 186 9.57 -11.88 2.68
C SER A 186 9.75 -10.66 3.61
N CYS A 187 8.69 -10.27 4.32
CA CYS A 187 8.81 -9.27 5.40
C CYS A 187 9.80 -9.73 6.48
N ARG A 188 9.78 -11.02 6.86
CA ARG A 188 10.72 -11.60 7.83
C ARG A 188 12.17 -11.49 7.35
N ARG A 189 12.44 -11.84 6.09
CA ARG A 189 13.80 -11.70 5.51
C ARG A 189 14.31 -10.27 5.57
N VAL A 190 13.48 -9.29 5.22
CA VAL A 190 13.83 -7.87 5.31
C VAL A 190 14.22 -7.48 6.74
N LEU A 191 13.45 -7.93 7.72
CA LEU A 191 13.73 -7.63 9.12
C LEU A 191 15.06 -8.25 9.59
N GLU A 192 15.32 -9.50 9.22
CA GLU A 192 16.55 -10.24 9.56
C GLU A 192 17.80 -9.62 8.91
N GLU A 193 17.68 -9.17 7.65
CA GLU A 193 18.75 -8.47 6.94
C GLU A 193 19.10 -7.11 7.57
N TYR A 194 18.13 -6.48 8.25
CA TYR A 194 18.35 -5.20 8.92
C TYR A 194 18.93 -5.36 10.34
N ASP A 195 18.59 -6.44 11.05
CA ASP A 195 19.01 -6.69 12.45
C ASP A 195 20.42 -7.34 12.53
N GLY A 196 21.00 -7.79 11.41
CA GLY A 196 22.33 -8.43 11.31
C GLY A 196 23.44 -7.47 10.88
#